data_1938cb8b6094110fa054dc473079494f
#
_entry.id   1938cb8b6094110fa054dc473079494f
#
_cell.length_a   1.000
_cell.length_b   1.000
_cell.length_c   1.000
_cell.angle_alpha   90.00
_cell.angle_beta   90.00
_cell.angle_gamma   90.00
#
_symmetry.space_group_name_H-M   'P 1'
#
loop_
_entity.id
_entity.type
_entity.pdbx_description
1 polymer ?
#
loop_
_entity_poly.entity_id
_entity_poly.type
_entity_poly.pdbx_seq_one_letter_code
_entity_poly.pdbx_strand_id
1 'polypeptide(L)'
;MASLKDMRVRIAATKATQKITKAMQMVAASKLRRAQAAAEAARPFAERGLCGPFNSSIVRLAREKANALIADGKDIKILCVGRKGYEQLRRLYGKLIIDTIELRGVRSIGFEQADMIAKKIITLFDQGAFDVATLFFSRFKSVIAQVPTAQQIIPPVFENGETGPSASYEYEPEEEEILTELLPRNLSVQVFRALLENAASEQGARMSAMDNATRNAGEMIRKQTLTYNRTRQAMITKELIEIISGAEAL
;
A
#
# COMPACT_ATOMS: atom_id res chain seq x y z
N MET A 1 8.60 30.79 27.15
CA MET A 1 7.20 30.28 27.03
C MET A 1 6.71 30.56 25.62
N ALA A 2 5.90 29.66 25.02
CA ALA A 2 5.35 29.94 23.71
C ALA A 2 4.36 31.11 23.75
N SER A 3 4.49 32.05 22.83
CA SER A 3 3.61 33.21 22.70
C SER A 3 2.17 32.78 22.37
N LEU A 4 1.17 33.56 22.81
CA LEU A 4 -0.24 33.32 22.42
C LEU A 4 -0.43 33.36 20.90
N LYS A 5 0.37 34.17 20.20
CA LYS A 5 0.41 34.23 18.74
C LYS A 5 0.86 32.90 18.15
N ASP A 6 1.93 32.29 18.70
CA ASP A 6 2.45 30.99 18.23
C ASP A 6 1.44 29.89 18.46
N MET A 7 0.73 29.89 19.57
CA MET A 7 -0.33 28.92 19.86
C MET A 7 -1.50 29.06 18.86
N ARG A 8 -1.92 30.27 18.50
CA ARG A 8 -2.95 30.49 17.46
C ARG A 8 -2.51 29.93 16.11
N VAL A 9 -1.26 30.20 15.71
CA VAL A 9 -0.70 29.70 14.45
C VAL A 9 -0.68 28.17 14.45
N ARG A 10 -0.27 27.53 15.53
CA ARG A 10 -0.27 26.05 15.66
C ARG A 10 -1.69 25.46 15.56
N ILE A 11 -2.68 26.06 16.22
CA ILE A 11 -4.08 25.64 16.14
C ILE A 11 -4.59 25.77 14.70
N ALA A 12 -4.31 26.87 14.01
CA ALA A 12 -4.69 27.08 12.64
C ALA A 12 -4.05 26.06 11.69
N ALA A 13 -2.76 25.78 11.85
CA ALA A 13 -2.02 24.78 11.08
C ALA A 13 -2.62 23.37 11.29
N THR A 14 -2.92 22.99 12.54
CA THR A 14 -3.52 21.67 12.85
C THR A 14 -4.93 21.56 12.26
N LYS A 15 -5.74 22.64 12.28
CA LYS A 15 -7.06 22.68 11.61
C LYS A 15 -6.94 22.52 10.10
N ALA A 16 -5.94 23.15 9.48
CA ALA A 16 -5.69 22.98 8.05
C ALA A 16 -5.30 21.51 7.73
N THR A 17 -4.40 20.91 8.51
CA THR A 17 -4.03 19.50 8.37
C THR A 17 -5.24 18.58 8.52
N GLN A 18 -6.12 18.82 9.49
CA GLN A 18 -7.35 18.05 9.67
C GLN A 18 -8.27 18.09 8.44
N LYS A 19 -8.45 19.27 7.84
CA LYS A 19 -9.23 19.43 6.61
C LYS A 19 -8.63 18.64 5.44
N ILE A 20 -7.29 18.70 5.29
CA ILE A 20 -6.57 17.98 4.24
C ILE A 20 -6.70 16.48 4.43
N THR A 21 -6.50 15.95 5.64
CA THR A 21 -6.60 14.50 5.90
C THR A 21 -8.02 13.99 5.68
N LYS A 22 -9.05 14.77 6.06
CA LYS A 22 -10.45 14.44 5.77
C LYS A 22 -10.76 14.42 4.28
N ALA A 23 -10.26 15.38 3.52
CA ALA A 23 -10.39 15.37 2.06
C ALA A 23 -9.68 14.16 1.44
N MET A 24 -8.48 13.82 1.91
CA MET A 24 -7.74 12.63 1.44
C MET A 24 -8.46 11.31 1.79
N GLN A 25 -9.11 11.23 2.93
CA GLN A 25 -9.97 10.10 3.31
C GLN A 25 -11.11 9.92 2.30
N MET A 26 -11.82 11.00 1.96
CA MET A 26 -12.92 10.95 0.98
C MET A 26 -12.45 10.57 -0.42
N VAL A 27 -11.29 11.09 -0.86
CA VAL A 27 -10.66 10.71 -2.14
C VAL A 27 -10.27 9.23 -2.14
N ALA A 28 -9.71 8.71 -1.04
CA ALA A 28 -9.37 7.30 -0.91
C ALA A 28 -10.61 6.41 -0.95
N ALA A 29 -11.70 6.81 -0.26
CA ALA A 29 -12.99 6.10 -0.29
C ALA A 29 -13.60 6.06 -1.70
N SER A 30 -13.58 7.18 -2.43
CA SER A 30 -14.05 7.23 -3.82
C SER A 30 -13.22 6.32 -4.74
N LYS A 31 -11.89 6.29 -4.56
CA LYS A 31 -11.01 5.42 -5.33
C LYS A 31 -11.19 3.96 -4.99
N LEU A 32 -11.43 3.65 -3.70
CA LEU A 32 -11.73 2.29 -3.27
C LEU A 32 -13.02 1.77 -3.91
N ARG A 33 -14.11 2.56 -3.88
CA ARG A 33 -15.36 2.19 -4.56
C ARG A 33 -15.15 1.94 -6.05
N ARG A 34 -14.35 2.77 -6.73
CA ARG A 34 -13.99 2.56 -8.14
C ARG A 34 -13.14 1.31 -8.31
N ALA A 35 -12.20 1.02 -7.42
CA ALA A 35 -11.39 -0.20 -7.48
C ALA A 35 -12.23 -1.46 -7.23
N GLN A 36 -13.24 -1.38 -6.37
CA GLN A 36 -14.20 -2.47 -6.13
C GLN A 36 -15.21 -2.64 -7.26
N ALA A 37 -15.72 -1.55 -7.82
CA ALA A 37 -16.63 -1.57 -8.99
C ALA A 37 -15.89 -1.90 -10.28
N ALA A 38 -14.60 -1.65 -10.31
CA ALA A 38 -13.72 -1.82 -11.45
C ALA A 38 -12.81 -3.04 -11.29
N ALA A 39 -13.36 -4.20 -11.10
CA ALA A 39 -12.86 -5.32 -11.89
C ALA A 39 -12.73 -4.89 -13.39
N GLU A 40 -13.26 -3.73 -13.72
CA GLU A 40 -13.27 -3.12 -15.06
C GLU A 40 -12.38 -1.87 -15.22
N ALA A 41 -11.88 -1.17 -14.19
CA ALA A 41 -11.02 0.03 -14.33
C ALA A 41 -10.17 0.32 -13.08
N ALA A 42 -9.23 -0.52 -12.73
CA ALA A 42 -8.32 -0.27 -11.61
C ALA A 42 -7.21 0.71 -11.99
N ARG A 43 -7.01 1.72 -11.15
CA ARG A 43 -5.86 2.62 -11.25
C ARG A 43 -4.74 2.14 -10.31
N PRO A 44 -3.52 1.94 -10.78
CA PRO A 44 -2.40 1.50 -9.97
C PRO A 44 -1.85 2.65 -9.13
N PHE A 45 -1.62 2.41 -7.86
CA PHE A 45 -0.93 3.35 -7.00
C PHE A 45 -0.10 2.67 -5.89
N ALA A 46 0.66 1.62 -6.22
CA ALA A 46 1.69 1.10 -5.33
C ALA A 46 2.90 2.06 -5.17
N GLU A 47 2.78 3.31 -5.64
CA GLU A 47 3.86 4.30 -5.64
C GLU A 47 3.71 5.41 -4.60
N ARG A 48 2.59 5.50 -3.89
CA ARG A 48 2.31 6.62 -2.99
C ARG A 48 2.38 6.22 -1.52
N GLY A 49 2.90 7.12 -0.69
CA GLY A 49 2.86 7.01 0.76
C GLY A 49 1.47 7.34 1.35
N LEU A 50 1.43 7.54 2.66
CA LEU A 50 0.23 7.92 3.43
C LEU A 50 -0.83 6.81 3.51
N CYS A 51 -0.41 5.56 3.39
CA CYS A 51 -1.23 4.35 3.54
C CYS A 51 -0.86 3.53 4.80
N GLY A 52 -0.28 4.18 5.81
CA GLY A 52 0.13 3.51 7.05
C GLY A 52 1.16 2.41 6.80
N PRO A 53 1.05 1.25 7.48
CA PRO A 53 2.01 0.15 7.38
C PRO A 53 1.85 -0.72 6.14
N PHE A 54 0.98 -0.36 5.18
CA PHE A 54 0.64 -1.16 4.01
C PHE A 54 1.86 -1.69 3.25
N ASN A 55 2.74 -0.79 2.77
CA ASN A 55 3.92 -1.20 2.01
C ASN A 55 4.91 -2.00 2.87
N SER A 56 5.12 -1.60 4.12
CA SER A 56 6.05 -2.27 5.03
C SER A 56 5.59 -3.66 5.44
N SER A 57 4.29 -3.93 5.49
CA SER A 57 3.76 -5.27 5.80
C SER A 57 4.05 -6.28 4.68
N ILE A 58 3.88 -5.87 3.40
CA ILE A 58 4.20 -6.71 2.24
C ILE A 58 5.71 -6.96 2.18
N VAL A 59 6.51 -5.91 2.35
CA VAL A 59 7.98 -6.01 2.34
C VAL A 59 8.47 -6.89 3.49
N ARG A 60 7.86 -6.84 4.68
CA ARG A 60 8.21 -7.70 5.79
C ARG A 60 7.97 -9.16 5.45
N LEU A 61 6.80 -9.52 4.91
CA LEU A 61 6.50 -10.88 4.47
C LEU A 61 7.50 -11.36 3.41
N ALA A 62 7.81 -10.53 2.42
CA ALA A 62 8.79 -10.86 1.39
C ALA A 62 10.19 -11.09 1.99
N ARG A 63 10.59 -10.27 2.96
CA ARG A 63 11.87 -10.42 3.67
C ARG A 63 11.94 -11.70 4.50
N GLU A 64 10.89 -12.02 5.24
CA GLU A 64 10.81 -13.25 6.05
C GLU A 64 10.99 -14.48 5.14
N LYS A 65 10.27 -14.51 4.01
CA LYS A 65 10.39 -15.60 3.04
C LYS A 65 11.77 -15.64 2.37
N ALA A 66 12.31 -14.47 1.98
CA ALA A 66 13.64 -14.36 1.39
C ALA A 66 14.74 -14.86 2.35
N ASN A 67 14.69 -14.42 3.62
CA ASN A 67 15.67 -14.85 4.61
C ASN A 67 15.61 -16.36 4.87
N ALA A 68 14.42 -16.96 4.89
CA ALA A 68 14.25 -18.40 5.02
C ALA A 68 14.90 -19.14 3.84
N LEU A 69 14.65 -18.68 2.62
CA LEU A 69 15.24 -19.30 1.42
C LEU A 69 16.77 -19.13 1.36
N ILE A 70 17.31 -17.99 1.81
CA ILE A 70 18.77 -17.78 1.92
C ILE A 70 19.36 -18.74 2.96
N ALA A 71 18.70 -18.91 4.10
CA ALA A 71 19.15 -19.85 5.14
C ALA A 71 19.15 -21.30 4.63
N ASP A 72 18.22 -21.64 3.74
CA ASP A 72 18.18 -22.95 3.05
C ASP A 72 19.21 -23.08 1.90
N GLY A 73 20.09 -22.07 1.72
CA GLY A 73 21.12 -22.08 0.69
C GLY A 73 20.62 -21.88 -0.74
N LYS A 74 19.42 -21.32 -0.93
CA LYS A 74 18.83 -21.08 -2.25
C LYS A 74 19.19 -19.69 -2.77
N ASP A 75 19.48 -19.60 -4.07
CA ASP A 75 19.68 -18.34 -4.75
C ASP A 75 18.36 -17.61 -4.92
N ILE A 76 18.36 -16.29 -4.61
CA ILE A 76 17.17 -15.45 -4.70
C ILE A 76 17.39 -14.35 -5.70
N LYS A 77 16.36 -14.12 -6.51
CA LYS A 77 16.25 -13.00 -7.42
C LYS A 77 14.95 -12.23 -7.12
N ILE A 78 15.02 -10.91 -7.07
CA ILE A 78 13.89 -10.05 -6.71
C ILE A 78 13.54 -9.16 -7.89
N LEU A 79 12.30 -9.26 -8.35
CA LEU A 79 11.71 -8.33 -9.31
C LEU A 79 10.77 -7.39 -8.56
N CYS A 80 11.09 -6.09 -8.54
CA CYS A 80 10.26 -5.11 -7.86
C CYS A 80 9.24 -4.51 -8.84
N VAL A 81 7.97 -4.57 -8.48
CA VAL A 81 6.90 -3.84 -9.18
C VAL A 81 6.45 -2.68 -8.29
N GLY A 82 6.84 -1.47 -8.67
CA GLY A 82 6.58 -0.25 -7.94
C GLY A 82 7.74 0.24 -7.06
N ARG A 83 7.88 1.57 -7.02
CA ARG A 83 9.01 2.27 -6.39
C ARG A 83 9.10 2.06 -4.87
N LYS A 84 7.96 2.01 -4.15
CA LYS A 84 7.98 1.95 -2.68
C LYS A 84 8.46 0.60 -2.14
N GLY A 85 8.20 -0.49 -2.84
CA GLY A 85 8.78 -1.80 -2.55
C GLY A 85 10.30 -1.79 -2.77
N TYR A 86 10.72 -1.27 -3.91
CA TYR A 86 12.14 -1.13 -4.25
C TYR A 86 12.92 -0.29 -3.22
N GLU A 87 12.44 0.90 -2.84
CA GLU A 87 13.12 1.77 -1.86
C GLU A 87 13.36 1.07 -0.53
N GLN A 88 12.45 0.20 -0.08
CA GLN A 88 12.58 -0.53 1.19
C GLN A 88 13.48 -1.77 1.07
N LEU A 89 13.44 -2.48 -0.07
CA LEU A 89 14.23 -3.69 -0.29
C LEU A 89 15.66 -3.40 -0.70
N ARG A 90 15.91 -2.32 -1.43
CA ARG A 90 17.22 -1.93 -1.96
C ARG A 90 18.32 -1.91 -0.89
N ARG A 91 17.99 -1.44 0.32
CA ARG A 91 18.98 -1.29 1.39
C ARG A 91 19.57 -2.63 1.84
N LEU A 92 18.77 -3.69 1.84
CA LEU A 92 19.17 -5.02 2.33
C LEU A 92 19.48 -6.00 1.20
N TYR A 93 18.75 -5.91 0.10
CA TYR A 93 18.78 -6.88 -1.01
C TYR A 93 19.13 -6.24 -2.36
N GLY A 94 19.81 -5.08 -2.36
CA GLY A 94 20.12 -4.35 -3.59
C GLY A 94 20.83 -5.17 -4.66
N LYS A 95 21.70 -6.11 -4.27
CA LYS A 95 22.42 -7.00 -5.18
C LYS A 95 21.55 -8.14 -5.76
N LEU A 96 20.43 -8.46 -5.09
CA LEU A 96 19.50 -9.51 -5.48
C LEU A 96 18.34 -8.98 -6.32
N ILE A 97 18.19 -7.65 -6.42
CA ILE A 97 17.17 -7.01 -7.26
C ILE A 97 17.66 -7.02 -8.69
N ILE A 98 16.98 -7.79 -9.55
CA ILE A 98 17.31 -7.91 -10.98
C ILE A 98 16.83 -6.67 -11.72
N ASP A 99 15.58 -6.24 -11.43
CA ASP A 99 14.98 -5.12 -12.12
C ASP A 99 13.83 -4.50 -11.31
N THR A 100 13.44 -3.29 -11.72
CA THR A 100 12.32 -2.55 -11.12
C THR A 100 11.40 -2.04 -12.21
N ILE A 101 10.15 -2.52 -12.18
CA ILE A 101 9.11 -2.07 -13.10
C ILE A 101 8.35 -0.93 -12.44
N GLU A 102 8.50 0.28 -12.96
CA GLU A 102 7.73 1.44 -12.51
C GLU A 102 6.42 1.56 -13.31
N LEU A 103 5.31 1.60 -12.60
CA LEU A 103 3.99 1.86 -13.19
C LEU A 103 3.62 3.35 -13.14
N ARG A 104 4.64 4.22 -13.04
CA ARG A 104 4.47 5.67 -12.95
C ARG A 104 3.90 6.22 -14.24
N GLY A 105 2.86 7.04 -14.14
CA GLY A 105 2.19 7.62 -15.32
C GLY A 105 1.04 6.78 -15.89
N VAL A 106 0.91 5.53 -15.52
CA VAL A 106 -0.23 4.70 -15.92
C VAL A 106 -1.50 5.21 -15.20
N ARG A 107 -2.49 5.63 -15.98
CA ARG A 107 -3.76 6.17 -15.42
C ARG A 107 -4.66 5.09 -14.81
N SER A 108 -4.61 3.89 -15.38
CA SER A 108 -5.35 2.71 -14.86
C SER A 108 -4.49 1.46 -15.07
N ILE A 109 -4.55 0.50 -14.16
CA ILE A 109 -3.99 -0.84 -14.39
C ILE A 109 -4.90 -1.51 -15.41
N GLY A 110 -4.37 -1.75 -16.60
CA GLY A 110 -4.97 -2.61 -17.60
C GLY A 110 -4.31 -3.98 -17.60
N PHE A 111 -4.87 -4.87 -18.38
CA PHE A 111 -4.28 -6.19 -18.59
C PHE A 111 -2.89 -6.10 -19.26
N GLU A 112 -2.65 -5.07 -20.08
CA GLU A 112 -1.37 -4.83 -20.76
C GLU A 112 -0.18 -4.74 -19.80
N GLN A 113 -0.36 -4.06 -18.64
CA GLN A 113 0.69 -3.94 -17.64
C GLN A 113 0.99 -5.27 -16.96
N ALA A 114 -0.03 -6.06 -16.71
CA ALA A 114 0.12 -7.39 -16.16
C ALA A 114 0.79 -8.34 -17.16
N ASP A 115 0.41 -8.27 -18.41
CA ASP A 115 0.98 -9.06 -19.50
C ASP A 115 2.47 -8.72 -19.73
N MET A 116 2.83 -7.43 -19.68
CA MET A 116 4.23 -7.00 -19.74
C MET A 116 5.06 -7.60 -18.59
N ILE A 117 4.53 -7.61 -17.37
CA ILE A 117 5.21 -8.19 -16.21
C ILE A 117 5.31 -9.71 -16.38
N ALA A 118 4.23 -10.37 -16.77
CA ALA A 118 4.20 -11.81 -16.98
C ALA A 118 5.17 -12.25 -18.08
N LYS A 119 5.20 -11.57 -19.23
CA LYS A 119 6.17 -11.83 -20.31
C LYS A 119 7.61 -11.71 -19.84
N LYS A 120 7.91 -10.72 -18.99
CA LYS A 120 9.24 -10.58 -18.40
C LYS A 120 9.59 -11.74 -17.47
N ILE A 121 8.65 -12.20 -16.66
CA ILE A 121 8.83 -13.38 -15.80
C ILE A 121 9.08 -14.63 -16.65
N ILE A 122 8.29 -14.84 -17.71
CA ILE A 122 8.45 -15.97 -18.62
C ILE A 122 9.82 -15.94 -19.31
N THR A 123 10.23 -14.79 -19.84
CA THR A 123 11.53 -14.63 -20.49
C THR A 123 12.69 -14.98 -19.52
N LEU A 124 12.61 -14.59 -18.27
CA LEU A 124 13.61 -14.93 -17.26
C LEU A 124 13.56 -16.43 -16.89
N PHE A 125 12.40 -17.04 -16.91
CA PHE A 125 12.23 -18.46 -16.68
C PHE A 125 12.84 -19.28 -17.83
N ASP A 126 12.55 -18.91 -19.09
CA ASP A 126 13.09 -19.56 -20.27
C ASP A 126 14.63 -19.46 -20.35
N GLN A 127 15.20 -18.39 -19.78
CA GLN A 127 16.65 -18.23 -19.63
C GLN A 127 17.25 -19.06 -18.49
N GLY A 128 16.46 -19.84 -17.78
CA GLY A 128 16.90 -20.62 -16.62
C GLY A 128 17.34 -19.75 -15.43
N ALA A 129 16.78 -18.53 -15.33
CA ALA A 129 17.21 -17.61 -14.29
C ALA A 129 16.68 -17.99 -12.90
N PHE A 130 15.62 -18.75 -12.82
CA PHE A 130 14.99 -19.26 -11.58
C PHE A 130 14.08 -20.45 -11.87
N ASP A 131 13.79 -21.26 -10.83
CA ASP A 131 12.90 -22.43 -10.92
C ASP A 131 11.51 -22.12 -10.33
N VAL A 132 11.45 -21.28 -9.30
CA VAL A 132 10.22 -20.98 -8.56
C VAL A 132 9.99 -19.49 -8.51
N ALA A 133 8.78 -19.07 -8.91
CA ALA A 133 8.34 -17.68 -8.78
C ALA A 133 7.22 -17.55 -7.76
N THR A 134 7.40 -16.63 -6.80
CA THR A 134 6.42 -16.29 -5.78
C THR A 134 6.06 -14.81 -5.86
N LEU A 135 4.77 -14.52 -5.94
CA LEU A 135 4.22 -13.18 -6.01
C LEU A 135 3.82 -12.69 -4.61
N PHE A 136 4.30 -11.50 -4.23
CA PHE A 136 3.97 -10.86 -2.96
C PHE A 136 3.09 -9.65 -3.19
N PHE A 137 1.90 -9.68 -2.62
CA PHE A 137 0.93 -8.60 -2.74
C PHE A 137 0.03 -8.55 -1.49
N SER A 138 -0.86 -7.58 -1.41
CA SER A 138 -1.85 -7.51 -0.35
C SER A 138 -3.23 -7.87 -0.90
N ARG A 139 -3.82 -8.94 -0.37
CA ARG A 139 -5.20 -9.34 -0.67
C ARG A 139 -6.16 -8.40 0.06
N PHE A 140 -7.13 -7.89 -0.67
CA PHE A 140 -8.18 -7.06 -0.11
C PHE A 140 -9.28 -7.93 0.54
N LYS A 141 -9.38 -7.89 1.87
CA LYS A 141 -10.46 -8.56 2.61
C LYS A 141 -11.56 -7.56 3.01
N SER A 142 -11.16 -6.40 3.50
CA SER A 142 -12.04 -5.30 3.87
C SER A 142 -11.27 -3.98 3.96
N VAL A 143 -11.97 -2.86 4.15
CA VAL A 143 -11.35 -1.54 4.38
C VAL A 143 -10.39 -1.55 5.58
N ILE A 144 -10.69 -2.36 6.59
CA ILE A 144 -9.92 -2.43 7.83
C ILE A 144 -8.86 -3.54 7.75
N ALA A 145 -9.09 -4.58 6.93
CA ALA A 145 -8.25 -5.76 6.85
C ALA A 145 -7.69 -5.95 5.44
N GLN A 146 -6.39 -5.74 5.30
CA GLN A 146 -5.60 -6.07 4.13
C GLN A 146 -4.57 -7.13 4.54
N VAL A 147 -4.55 -8.25 3.84
CA VAL A 147 -3.75 -9.42 4.20
C VAL A 147 -2.55 -9.52 3.26
N PRO A 148 -1.30 -9.31 3.74
CA PRO A 148 -0.11 -9.61 2.95
C PRO A 148 -0.11 -11.09 2.56
N THR A 149 0.00 -11.38 1.28
CA THR A 149 -0.12 -12.73 0.72
C THR A 149 1.11 -13.04 -0.13
N ALA A 150 1.62 -14.25 0.01
CA ALA A 150 2.63 -14.83 -0.85
C ALA A 150 1.95 -15.94 -1.67
N GLN A 151 1.92 -15.80 -2.97
CA GLN A 151 1.31 -16.76 -3.90
C GLN A 151 2.38 -17.27 -4.86
N GLN A 152 2.58 -18.59 -4.89
CA GLN A 152 3.43 -19.22 -5.89
C GLN A 152 2.70 -19.21 -7.23
N ILE A 153 3.41 -18.79 -8.28
CA ILE A 153 2.89 -18.69 -9.64
C ILE A 153 3.62 -19.61 -10.62
N ILE A 154 4.88 -19.94 -10.33
CA ILE A 154 5.67 -20.93 -11.09
C ILE A 154 6.35 -21.86 -10.07
N PRO A 155 6.25 -23.20 -10.22
CA PRO A 155 5.23 -23.88 -11.01
C PRO A 155 3.81 -23.57 -10.52
N PRO A 156 2.79 -23.67 -11.39
CA PRO A 156 1.41 -23.44 -10.98
C PRO A 156 1.00 -24.50 -9.94
N VAL A 157 0.42 -24.03 -8.85
CA VAL A 157 -0.15 -24.91 -7.83
C VAL A 157 -1.63 -25.07 -8.15
N PHE A 158 -2.00 -26.27 -8.60
CA PHE A 158 -3.41 -26.62 -8.74
C PHE A 158 -3.91 -27.11 -7.38
N GLU A 159 -4.91 -26.45 -6.82
CA GLU A 159 -5.66 -27.04 -5.72
C GLU A 159 -6.26 -28.34 -6.28
N ASN A 160 -5.96 -29.48 -5.63
CA ASN A 160 -6.51 -30.77 -6.03
C ASN A 160 -8.03 -30.64 -6.01
N GLY A 161 -8.60 -30.34 -7.17
CA GLY A 161 -10.03 -30.45 -7.37
C GLY A 161 -10.43 -31.87 -7.03
N GLU A 162 -11.58 -32.02 -6.40
CA GLU A 162 -12.18 -33.33 -6.16
C GLU A 162 -12.05 -34.14 -7.44
N THR A 163 -11.45 -35.32 -7.33
CA THR A 163 -11.42 -36.32 -8.39
C THR A 163 -12.85 -36.82 -8.64
N GLY A 164 -13.65 -35.94 -9.26
CA GLY A 164 -14.90 -36.37 -9.87
C GLY A 164 -14.62 -37.39 -10.99
N PRO A 165 -15.59 -38.15 -11.44
CA PRO A 165 -15.40 -39.08 -12.53
C PRO A 165 -14.79 -38.36 -13.71
N SER A 166 -13.60 -38.79 -14.14
CA SER A 166 -12.87 -38.25 -15.27
C SER A 166 -13.72 -38.42 -16.52
N ALA A 167 -14.43 -37.34 -16.91
CA ALA A 167 -15.05 -37.32 -18.22
C ALA A 167 -13.94 -37.30 -19.26
N SER A 168 -13.95 -38.17 -20.21
CA SER A 168 -13.06 -38.11 -21.35
C SER A 168 -13.47 -36.93 -22.22
N TYR A 169 -12.65 -35.88 -22.23
CA TYR A 169 -12.85 -34.73 -23.10
C TYR A 169 -12.02 -34.91 -24.38
N GLU A 170 -12.63 -34.68 -25.52
CA GLU A 170 -11.90 -34.52 -26.77
C GLU A 170 -11.49 -33.05 -26.88
N TYR A 171 -10.20 -32.78 -27.12
CA TYR A 171 -9.66 -31.46 -27.25
C TYR A 171 -9.44 -31.11 -28.73
N GLU A 172 -9.86 -29.94 -29.15
CA GLU A 172 -9.60 -29.38 -30.48
C GLU A 172 -9.18 -27.91 -30.30
N PRO A 173 -7.96 -27.50 -30.63
CA PRO A 173 -6.81 -28.28 -31.11
C PRO A 173 -6.18 -29.20 -30.03
N GLU A 174 -5.03 -29.81 -30.33
CA GLU A 174 -4.36 -30.74 -29.41
C GLU A 174 -4.03 -30.12 -28.07
N GLU A 175 -4.03 -30.91 -27.00
CA GLU A 175 -3.86 -30.50 -25.61
C GLU A 175 -2.58 -29.69 -25.40
N GLU A 176 -1.45 -30.07 -26.03
CA GLU A 176 -0.17 -29.37 -25.93
C GLU A 176 -0.22 -27.94 -26.53
N GLU A 177 -0.93 -27.76 -27.62
CA GLU A 177 -1.11 -26.49 -28.28
C GLU A 177 -1.95 -25.55 -27.41
N ILE A 178 -3.03 -26.06 -26.84
CA ILE A 178 -3.89 -25.33 -25.90
C ILE A 178 -3.10 -24.89 -24.66
N LEU A 179 -2.32 -25.78 -24.06
CA LEU A 179 -1.53 -25.50 -22.86
C LEU A 179 -0.44 -24.44 -23.12
N THR A 180 0.18 -24.48 -24.31
CA THR A 180 1.20 -23.50 -24.70
C THR A 180 0.65 -22.07 -24.72
N GLU A 181 -0.61 -21.88 -25.09
CA GLU A 181 -1.26 -20.58 -25.07
C GLU A 181 -1.84 -20.21 -23.71
N LEU A 182 -2.47 -21.19 -23.04
CA LEU A 182 -3.18 -20.94 -21.77
C LEU A 182 -2.25 -20.66 -20.59
N LEU A 183 -1.09 -21.32 -20.48
CA LEU A 183 -0.18 -21.15 -19.34
C LEU A 183 0.37 -19.72 -19.23
N PRO A 184 0.89 -19.09 -20.29
CA PRO A 184 1.31 -17.68 -20.23
C PRO A 184 0.15 -16.73 -19.91
N ARG A 185 -1.02 -16.99 -20.48
CA ARG A 185 -2.22 -16.19 -20.24
C ARG A 185 -2.72 -16.33 -18.79
N ASN A 186 -2.69 -17.52 -18.22
CA ASN A 186 -3.01 -17.76 -16.81
C ASN A 186 -2.07 -16.96 -15.90
N LEU A 187 -0.76 -16.96 -16.19
CA LEU A 187 0.21 -16.17 -15.44
C LEU A 187 -0.12 -14.67 -15.50
N SER A 188 -0.43 -14.15 -16.70
CA SER A 188 -0.84 -12.74 -16.86
C SER A 188 -2.11 -12.43 -16.06
N VAL A 189 -3.09 -13.33 -16.03
CA VAL A 189 -4.33 -13.18 -15.24
C VAL A 189 -4.04 -13.17 -13.73
N GLN A 190 -3.17 -14.05 -13.23
CA GLN A 190 -2.79 -14.10 -11.82
C GLN A 190 -2.07 -12.80 -11.40
N VAL A 191 -1.14 -12.31 -12.21
CA VAL A 191 -0.45 -11.03 -11.99
C VAL A 191 -1.46 -9.88 -12.01
N PHE A 192 -2.39 -9.88 -12.99
CA PHE A 192 -3.43 -8.85 -13.08
C PHE A 192 -4.31 -8.82 -11.83
N ARG A 193 -4.80 -9.98 -11.39
CA ARG A 193 -5.57 -10.11 -10.15
C ARG A 193 -4.81 -9.56 -8.95
N ALA A 194 -3.54 -9.92 -8.80
CA ALA A 194 -2.72 -9.44 -7.68
C ALA A 194 -2.52 -7.92 -7.72
N LEU A 195 -2.32 -7.33 -8.91
CA LEU A 195 -2.23 -5.87 -9.07
C LEU A 195 -3.54 -5.18 -8.66
N LEU A 196 -4.70 -5.73 -9.05
CA LEU A 196 -6.02 -5.20 -8.70
C LEU A 196 -6.28 -5.26 -7.19
N GLU A 197 -6.04 -6.43 -6.58
CA GLU A 197 -6.20 -6.63 -5.14
C GLU A 197 -5.27 -5.72 -4.34
N ASN A 198 -4.02 -5.57 -4.79
CA ASN A 198 -3.06 -4.67 -4.15
C ASN A 198 -3.49 -3.20 -4.25
N ALA A 199 -4.02 -2.78 -5.40
CA ALA A 199 -4.53 -1.42 -5.59
C ALA A 199 -5.75 -1.12 -4.69
N ALA A 200 -6.70 -2.05 -4.58
CA ALA A 200 -7.83 -1.93 -3.68
C ALA A 200 -7.39 -1.88 -2.21
N SER A 201 -6.48 -2.77 -1.81
CA SER A 201 -5.90 -2.82 -0.47
C SER A 201 -5.18 -1.52 -0.09
N GLU A 202 -4.42 -0.93 -1.02
CA GLU A 202 -3.74 0.35 -0.80
C GLU A 202 -4.72 1.50 -0.54
N GLN A 203 -5.83 1.57 -1.29
CA GLN A 203 -6.85 2.60 -1.06
C GLN A 203 -7.59 2.38 0.27
N GLY A 204 -7.89 1.13 0.65
CA GLY A 204 -8.45 0.78 1.96
C GLY A 204 -7.53 1.20 3.11
N ALA A 205 -6.25 0.84 3.03
CA ALA A 205 -5.25 1.23 4.02
C ALA A 205 -5.08 2.75 4.11
N ARG A 206 -5.08 3.45 2.98
CA ARG A 206 -5.01 4.92 2.95
C ARG A 206 -6.23 5.57 3.58
N MET A 207 -7.43 5.06 3.30
CA MET A 207 -8.67 5.55 3.91
C MET A 207 -8.61 5.43 5.43
N SER A 208 -8.21 4.28 5.96
CA SER A 208 -8.07 4.03 7.40
C SER A 208 -6.98 4.91 8.02
N ALA A 209 -5.81 5.05 7.38
CA ALA A 209 -4.73 5.90 7.85
C ALA A 209 -5.14 7.39 7.93
N MET A 210 -5.88 7.88 6.93
CA MET A 210 -6.37 9.27 6.90
C MET A 210 -7.47 9.51 7.92
N ASP A 211 -8.35 8.54 8.19
CA ASP A 211 -9.34 8.60 9.24
C ASP A 211 -8.68 8.74 10.62
N ASN A 212 -7.70 7.90 10.91
CA ASN A 212 -6.93 7.98 12.14
C ASN A 212 -6.20 9.33 12.28
N ALA A 213 -5.57 9.80 11.21
CA ALA A 213 -4.91 11.10 11.19
C ALA A 213 -5.88 12.27 11.46
N THR A 214 -7.10 12.19 10.91
CA THR A 214 -8.15 13.21 11.11
C THR A 214 -8.64 13.23 12.56
N ARG A 215 -8.83 12.07 13.18
CA ARG A 215 -9.19 11.95 14.59
C ARG A 215 -8.09 12.49 15.51
N ASN A 216 -6.86 12.06 15.29
CA ASN A 216 -5.70 12.55 16.05
C ASN A 216 -5.52 14.06 15.93
N ALA A 217 -5.70 14.64 14.74
CA ALA A 217 -5.68 16.08 14.54
C ALA A 217 -6.80 16.79 15.35
N GLY A 218 -8.00 16.21 15.41
CA GLY A 218 -9.11 16.73 16.22
C GLY A 218 -8.78 16.76 17.71
N GLU A 219 -8.20 15.71 18.25
CA GLU A 219 -7.75 15.65 19.64
C GLU A 219 -6.65 16.67 19.94
N MET A 220 -5.68 16.81 19.01
CA MET A 220 -4.62 17.79 19.14
C MET A 220 -5.15 19.23 19.15
N ILE A 221 -6.13 19.54 18.29
CA ILE A 221 -6.81 20.84 18.29
C ILE A 221 -7.45 21.12 19.65
N ARG A 222 -8.17 20.15 20.23
CA ARG A 222 -8.80 20.28 21.55
C ARG A 222 -7.75 20.60 22.63
N LYS A 223 -6.68 19.80 22.70
CA LYS A 223 -5.60 20.00 23.68
C LYS A 223 -4.94 21.39 23.52
N GLN A 224 -4.60 21.77 22.30
CA GLN A 224 -3.98 23.08 22.02
C GLN A 224 -4.92 24.25 22.37
N THR A 225 -6.24 24.12 22.10
CA THR A 225 -7.23 25.15 22.43
C THR A 225 -7.38 25.31 23.95
N LEU A 226 -7.40 24.22 24.71
CA LEU A 226 -7.43 24.26 26.18
C LEU A 226 -6.19 24.96 26.75
N THR A 227 -5.01 24.57 26.25
CA THR A 227 -3.75 25.20 26.67
C THR A 227 -3.72 26.71 26.32
N TYR A 228 -4.16 27.05 25.12
CA TYR A 228 -4.27 28.46 24.70
C TYR A 228 -5.19 29.26 25.62
N ASN A 229 -6.38 28.76 25.91
CA ASN A 229 -7.35 29.45 26.77
C ASN A 229 -6.80 29.62 28.19
N ARG A 230 -6.16 28.57 28.76
CA ARG A 230 -5.55 28.63 30.08
C ARG A 230 -4.40 29.67 30.14
N THR A 231 -3.52 29.66 29.14
CA THR A 231 -2.42 30.59 29.04
C THR A 231 -2.94 32.03 28.86
N ARG A 232 -3.97 32.23 28.04
CA ARG A 232 -4.60 33.53 27.85
C ARG A 232 -5.19 34.06 29.15
N GLN A 233 -5.91 33.25 29.91
CA GLN A 233 -6.48 33.65 31.20
C GLN A 233 -5.37 34.02 32.20
N ALA A 234 -4.31 33.20 32.28
CA ALA A 234 -3.17 33.51 33.15
C ALA A 234 -2.47 34.82 32.79
N MET A 235 -2.34 35.14 31.50
CA MET A 235 -1.77 36.43 31.06
C MET A 235 -2.68 37.59 31.40
N ILE A 236 -3.98 37.50 31.19
CA ILE A 236 -4.96 38.55 31.55
C ILE A 236 -4.92 38.79 33.07
N THR A 237 -4.89 37.72 33.88
CA THR A 237 -4.80 37.83 35.33
C THR A 237 -3.49 38.52 35.75
N LYS A 238 -2.38 38.16 35.11
CA LYS A 238 -1.06 38.78 35.39
C LYS A 238 -1.08 40.27 35.05
N GLU A 239 -1.60 40.67 33.89
CA GLU A 239 -1.73 42.07 33.48
C GLU A 239 -2.63 42.85 34.44
N LEU A 240 -3.75 42.27 34.90
CA LEU A 240 -4.62 42.87 35.92
C LEU A 240 -3.90 43.13 37.25
N ILE A 241 -3.13 42.13 37.73
CA ILE A 241 -2.34 42.28 38.98
C ILE A 241 -1.29 43.37 38.82
N GLU A 242 -0.59 43.43 37.68
CA GLU A 242 0.40 44.44 37.39
C GLU A 242 -0.23 45.88 37.40
N ILE A 243 -1.42 46.05 36.83
CA ILE A 243 -2.15 47.32 36.82
C ILE A 243 -2.57 47.72 38.25
N ILE A 244 -3.14 46.76 39.03
CA ILE A 244 -3.57 47.04 40.41
C ILE A 244 -2.37 47.40 41.28
N SER A 245 -1.29 46.60 41.22
CA SER A 245 -0.06 46.90 42.00
C SER A 245 0.60 48.21 41.60
N GLY A 246 0.51 48.60 40.30
CA GLY A 246 0.99 49.88 39.85
C GLY A 246 0.14 51.06 40.32
N ALA A 247 -1.17 50.87 40.47
CA ALA A 247 -2.08 51.87 41.00
C ALA A 247 -1.98 52.09 42.54
N GLU A 248 -1.62 51.01 43.27
CA GLU A 248 -1.39 51.07 44.72
C GLU A 248 -0.02 51.68 45.09
N ALA A 249 0.91 51.73 44.14
CA ALA A 249 2.26 52.32 44.31
C ALA A 249 2.33 53.84 44.00
N LEU A 250 1.25 54.42 43.52
CA LEU A 250 1.09 55.87 43.32
C LEU A 250 0.32 56.50 44.47
#